data_8141d60e88092793b7af2988fa0986ce
#
_entry.id   8141d60e88092793b7af2988fa0986ce
#
_cell.length_a   1.000
_cell.length_b   1.000
_cell.length_c   1.000
_cell.angle_alpha   90.00
_cell.angle_beta   90.00
_cell.angle_gamma   90.00
#
_symmetry.space_group_name_H-M   'P 1'
#
loop_
_entity.id
_entity.type
_entity.pdbx_description
1 polymer ?
#
loop_
_entity_poly.entity_id
_entity_poly.type
_entity_poly.pdbx_seq_one_letter_code
_entity_poly.pdbx_strand_id
1 'polypeptide(L)'
;MPRLADFQAKHPFIDLRLSTHNNRVDVAAEGLDYAIRFGAGAWHGIEALRLIDAPLSVLCVPELARQLLSPEDLLKQTLLRSYRTDEWPEWFLACGLPANAPTAKSIIFDSSLAMMEAALQGAGVALAPPLMFSRQLATGAIEQPFAIGITTGSYWLTRLQSRPETAAMAAFKDWLLQAAEMD
;
A
#
# COMPACT_ATOMS: atom_id res chain seq x y z
N MET A 1 5.76 8.58 3.77
CA MET A 1 6.52 8.82 5.04
C MET A 1 6.68 10.32 5.35
N PRO A 2 5.64 11.11 5.31
CA PRO A 2 5.75 12.58 5.45
C PRO A 2 6.11 13.05 6.85
N ARG A 3 6.05 12.17 7.87
CA ARG A 3 6.23 12.54 9.30
C ARG A 3 7.56 12.09 9.92
N LEU A 4 8.53 11.56 9.16
CA LEU A 4 9.82 11.12 9.71
C LEU A 4 10.62 12.23 10.38
N ALA A 5 10.53 13.47 9.85
CA ALA A 5 11.18 14.62 10.46
C ALA A 5 10.64 14.92 11.87
N ASP A 6 9.33 14.72 12.11
CA ASP A 6 8.72 14.83 13.44
C ASP A 6 9.27 13.77 14.40
N PHE A 7 9.41 12.53 13.94
CA PHE A 7 10.04 11.48 14.75
C PHE A 7 11.47 11.82 15.14
N GLN A 8 12.29 12.24 14.18
CA GLN A 8 13.68 12.60 14.43
C GLN A 8 13.82 13.79 15.40
N ALA A 9 12.92 14.78 15.29
CA ALA A 9 12.88 15.91 16.20
C ALA A 9 12.52 15.52 17.65
N LYS A 10 11.59 14.57 17.82
CA LYS A 10 11.16 14.05 19.13
C LYS A 10 12.14 13.06 19.74
N HIS A 11 12.89 12.34 18.91
CA HIS A 11 13.79 11.26 19.31
C HIS A 11 15.18 11.40 18.64
N PRO A 12 15.91 12.51 18.91
CA PRO A 12 17.16 12.83 18.21
C PRO A 12 18.31 11.82 18.47
N PHE A 13 18.18 11.00 19.51
CA PHE A 13 19.19 9.99 19.86
C PHE A 13 18.91 8.61 19.27
N ILE A 14 17.81 8.46 18.52
CA ILE A 14 17.49 7.20 17.84
C ILE A 14 18.01 7.28 16.41
N ASP A 15 18.95 6.38 16.09
CA ASP A 15 19.39 6.16 14.72
C ASP A 15 18.35 5.29 13.97
N LEU A 16 17.61 5.90 13.04
CA LEU A 16 16.55 5.24 12.28
C LEU A 16 17.08 4.81 10.91
N ARG A 17 17.21 3.50 10.73
CA ARG A 17 17.54 2.89 9.45
C ARG A 17 16.28 2.34 8.79
N LEU A 18 15.95 2.82 7.59
CA LEU A 18 14.84 2.35 6.79
C LEU A 18 15.33 1.56 5.58
N SER A 19 14.74 0.41 5.38
CA SER A 19 14.98 -0.44 4.21
C SER A 19 13.65 -0.71 3.51
N THR A 20 13.62 -0.61 2.19
CA THR A 20 12.43 -0.89 1.38
C THR A 20 12.70 -2.15 0.56
N HIS A 21 11.97 -3.22 0.87
CA HIS A 21 12.04 -4.47 0.15
C HIS A 21 10.64 -4.92 -0.23
N ASN A 22 10.50 -5.42 -1.44
CA ASN A 22 9.22 -5.94 -1.92
C ASN A 22 9.10 -7.46 -1.76
N ASN A 23 10.19 -8.12 -1.38
CA ASN A 23 10.26 -9.55 -1.15
C ASN A 23 10.02 -9.89 0.33
N ARG A 24 9.85 -11.17 0.62
CA ARG A 24 9.78 -11.68 1.98
C ARG A 24 11.08 -11.36 2.71
N VAL A 25 11.06 -10.31 3.53
CA VAL A 25 12.19 -9.92 4.34
C VAL A 25 12.29 -10.87 5.53
N ASP A 26 13.43 -11.46 5.71
CA ASP A 26 13.79 -12.13 6.97
C ASP A 26 14.30 -11.07 7.95
N VAL A 27 13.41 -10.64 8.83
CA VAL A 27 13.69 -9.62 9.86
C VAL A 27 14.89 -10.00 10.73
N ALA A 28 15.05 -11.31 10.99
CA ALA A 28 16.15 -11.82 11.81
C ALA A 28 17.49 -11.76 11.06
N ALA A 29 17.52 -12.25 9.82
CA ALA A 29 18.73 -12.30 9.00
C ALA A 29 19.26 -10.90 8.65
N GLU A 30 18.36 -9.93 8.46
CA GLU A 30 18.73 -8.55 8.12
C GLU A 30 18.99 -7.66 9.36
N GLY A 31 18.82 -8.19 10.57
CA GLY A 31 19.04 -7.43 11.79
C GLY A 31 18.05 -6.29 12.00
N LEU A 32 16.87 -6.36 11.39
CA LEU A 32 15.83 -5.36 11.52
C LEU A 32 15.06 -5.54 12.83
N ASP A 33 14.64 -4.44 13.43
CA ASP A 33 13.83 -4.44 14.66
C ASP A 33 12.35 -4.65 14.34
N TYR A 34 11.87 -3.97 13.31
CA TYR A 34 10.49 -4.03 12.82
C TYR A 34 10.42 -4.23 11.32
N ALA A 35 9.30 -4.79 10.86
CA ALA A 35 8.89 -4.72 9.46
C ALA A 35 7.43 -4.29 9.36
N ILE A 36 7.11 -3.43 8.39
CA ILE A 36 5.73 -3.14 8.01
C ILE A 36 5.36 -4.14 6.91
N ARG A 37 4.34 -4.95 7.19
CA ARG A 37 3.87 -6.00 6.27
C ARG A 37 2.41 -5.79 5.92
N PHE A 38 2.07 -6.10 4.68
CA PHE A 38 0.68 -6.16 4.24
C PHE A 38 0.18 -7.61 4.29
N GLY A 39 -1.04 -7.83 4.80
CA GLY A 39 -1.66 -9.14 4.84
C GLY A 39 -2.76 -9.28 5.90
N ALA A 40 -3.09 -10.52 6.23
CA ALA A 40 -4.15 -10.86 7.18
C ALA A 40 -3.76 -10.76 8.66
N GLY A 41 -2.47 -10.50 8.98
CA GLY A 41 -2.00 -10.33 10.37
C GLY A 41 -1.56 -11.62 11.08
N ALA A 42 -1.60 -12.77 10.41
CA ALA A 42 -1.25 -14.06 11.01
C ALA A 42 0.09 -14.58 10.47
N TRP A 43 1.16 -14.40 11.25
CA TRP A 43 2.50 -14.95 10.96
C TRP A 43 3.03 -15.69 12.17
N HIS A 44 3.50 -16.92 11.96
CA HIS A 44 4.05 -17.75 13.03
C HIS A 44 5.32 -17.12 13.62
N GLY A 45 5.42 -17.07 14.97
CA GLY A 45 6.59 -16.52 15.68
C GLY A 45 6.75 -15.00 15.58
N ILE A 46 5.75 -14.29 15.04
CA ILE A 46 5.75 -12.84 14.84
C ILE A 46 4.67 -12.21 15.73
N GLU A 47 5.03 -11.15 16.41
CA GLU A 47 4.07 -10.22 17.00
C GLU A 47 3.67 -9.20 15.93
N ALA A 48 2.35 -9.03 15.72
CA ALA A 48 1.80 -8.15 14.71
C ALA A 48 0.81 -7.17 15.34
N LEU A 49 1.04 -5.89 15.15
CA LEU A 49 0.13 -4.80 15.54
C LEU A 49 -0.47 -4.20 14.27
N ARG A 50 -1.79 -4.13 14.20
CA ARG A 50 -2.48 -3.52 13.06
C ARG A 50 -2.21 -2.02 13.05
N LEU A 51 -1.73 -1.51 11.93
CA LEU A 51 -1.48 -0.09 11.74
C LEU A 51 -2.68 0.59 11.08
N ILE A 52 -2.98 0.20 9.85
CA ILE A 52 -4.05 0.82 9.06
C ILE A 52 -4.71 -0.20 8.13
N ASP A 53 -5.98 0.02 7.86
CA ASP A 53 -6.66 -0.61 6.75
C ASP A 53 -6.27 0.07 5.45
N ALA A 54 -6.10 -0.72 4.42
CA ALA A 54 -5.65 -0.22 3.13
C ALA A 54 -6.55 -0.78 2.01
N PRO A 55 -7.85 -0.37 1.97
CA PRO A 55 -8.71 -0.77 0.88
C PRO A 55 -8.11 -0.28 -0.44
N LEU A 56 -8.14 -1.16 -1.46
CA LEU A 56 -7.66 -0.86 -2.78
C LEU A 56 -8.77 -0.22 -3.62
N SER A 57 -8.43 0.85 -4.31
CA SER A 57 -9.32 1.51 -5.27
C SER A 57 -8.57 1.81 -6.56
N VAL A 58 -9.32 2.05 -7.61
CA VAL A 58 -8.79 2.44 -8.92
C VAL A 58 -8.28 3.87 -8.85
N LEU A 59 -7.01 4.06 -9.27
CA LEU A 59 -6.33 5.36 -9.30
C LEU A 59 -5.66 5.56 -10.67
N CYS A 60 -5.82 6.74 -11.26
CA CYS A 60 -5.18 7.10 -12.53
C CYS A 60 -5.07 8.62 -12.68
N VAL A 61 -4.37 9.08 -13.72
CA VAL A 61 -4.32 10.50 -14.06
C VAL A 61 -5.69 11.00 -14.54
N PRO A 62 -6.00 12.30 -14.40
CA PRO A 62 -7.30 12.89 -14.81
C PRO A 62 -7.67 12.63 -16.28
N GLU A 63 -6.68 12.56 -17.17
CA GLU A 63 -6.89 12.29 -18.59
C GLU A 63 -7.49 10.90 -18.83
N LEU A 64 -7.07 9.89 -18.07
CA LEU A 64 -7.64 8.54 -18.11
C LEU A 64 -8.98 8.50 -17.36
N ALA A 65 -9.07 9.14 -16.20
CA ALA A 65 -10.30 9.16 -15.40
C ALA A 65 -11.51 9.66 -16.19
N ARG A 66 -11.33 10.69 -17.02
CA ARG A 66 -12.39 11.20 -17.91
C ARG A 66 -12.88 10.20 -18.96
N GLN A 67 -12.12 9.15 -19.25
CA GLN A 67 -12.50 8.08 -20.19
C GLN A 67 -13.18 6.90 -19.50
N LEU A 68 -13.19 6.87 -18.18
CA LEU A 68 -13.72 5.78 -17.36
C LEU A 68 -15.12 6.18 -16.87
N LEU A 69 -16.12 5.99 -17.69
CA LEU A 69 -17.52 6.31 -17.37
C LEU A 69 -18.19 5.17 -16.59
N SER A 70 -17.70 3.94 -16.78
CA SER A 70 -18.18 2.75 -16.09
C SER A 70 -17.01 1.79 -15.82
N PRO A 71 -17.16 0.83 -14.87
CA PRO A 71 -16.14 -0.17 -14.61
C PRO A 71 -15.71 -0.99 -15.82
N GLU A 72 -16.59 -1.21 -16.80
CA GLU A 72 -16.33 -1.93 -18.04
C GLU A 72 -15.28 -1.24 -18.91
N ASP A 73 -15.14 0.07 -18.81
CA ASP A 73 -14.15 0.81 -19.57
C ASP A 73 -12.71 0.48 -19.18
N LEU A 74 -12.51 -0.04 -17.96
CA LEU A 74 -11.20 -0.55 -17.50
C LEU A 74 -10.70 -1.73 -18.35
N LEU A 75 -11.60 -2.52 -18.92
CA LEU A 75 -11.23 -3.67 -19.77
C LEU A 75 -10.46 -3.25 -21.03
N LYS A 76 -10.58 -1.98 -21.44
CA LYS A 76 -9.89 -1.38 -22.59
C LYS A 76 -8.58 -0.70 -22.21
N GLN A 77 -8.30 -0.53 -20.90
CA GLN A 77 -7.13 0.17 -20.40
C GLN A 77 -5.97 -0.79 -20.09
N THR A 78 -4.77 -0.22 -19.96
CA THR A 78 -3.64 -0.95 -19.38
C THR A 78 -3.80 -0.99 -17.87
N LEU A 79 -3.93 -2.19 -17.29
CA LEU A 79 -4.02 -2.37 -15.85
C LEU A 79 -2.63 -2.49 -15.24
N LEU A 80 -2.31 -1.59 -14.33
CA LEU A 80 -1.11 -1.66 -13.51
C LEU A 80 -1.45 -2.45 -12.25
N ARG A 81 -0.72 -3.51 -11.98
CA ARG A 81 -1.05 -4.42 -10.89
C ARG A 81 0.18 -4.81 -10.07
N SER A 82 -0.05 -5.14 -8.82
CA SER A 82 0.93 -5.80 -7.98
C SER A 82 1.16 -7.25 -8.45
N TYR A 83 2.15 -7.91 -7.86
CA TYR A 83 2.37 -9.35 -8.09
C TYR A 83 1.25 -10.25 -7.54
N ARG A 84 0.32 -9.70 -6.73
CA ARG A 84 -0.87 -10.44 -6.27
C ARG A 84 -1.85 -10.59 -7.42
N THR A 85 -2.36 -11.79 -7.56
CA THR A 85 -3.17 -12.17 -8.73
C THR A 85 -4.65 -12.02 -8.50
N ASP A 86 -5.08 -11.81 -7.27
CA ASP A 86 -6.47 -11.77 -6.79
C ASP A 86 -7.06 -10.36 -6.73
N GLU A 87 -6.23 -9.31 -6.63
CA GLU A 87 -6.68 -7.94 -6.40
C GLU A 87 -7.64 -7.41 -7.49
N TRP A 88 -7.26 -7.48 -8.76
CA TRP A 88 -8.12 -7.06 -9.86
C TRP A 88 -9.36 -7.94 -10.05
N PRO A 89 -9.26 -9.29 -9.99
CA PRO A 89 -10.43 -10.16 -9.97
C PRO A 89 -11.44 -9.82 -8.87
N GLU A 90 -10.99 -9.57 -7.65
CA GLU A 90 -11.87 -9.17 -6.54
C GLU A 90 -12.50 -7.80 -6.78
N TRP A 91 -11.75 -6.85 -7.32
CA TRP A 91 -12.29 -5.54 -7.64
C TRP A 91 -13.36 -5.62 -8.74
N PHE A 92 -13.15 -6.41 -9.79
CA PHE A 92 -14.16 -6.64 -10.84
C PHE A 92 -15.42 -7.28 -10.27
N LEU A 93 -15.29 -8.26 -9.40
CA LEU A 93 -16.44 -8.86 -8.72
C LEU A 93 -17.22 -7.83 -7.89
N ALA A 94 -16.52 -6.96 -7.17
CA ALA A 94 -17.16 -5.89 -6.40
C ALA A 94 -17.94 -4.88 -7.27
N CYS A 95 -17.59 -4.79 -8.56
CA CYS A 95 -18.31 -3.98 -9.55
C CYS A 95 -19.41 -4.75 -10.30
N GLY A 96 -19.61 -6.03 -10.01
CA GLY A 96 -20.56 -6.88 -10.74
C GLY A 96 -20.02 -7.42 -12.07
N LEU A 97 -18.71 -7.30 -12.32
CA LEU A 97 -18.05 -7.86 -13.50
C LEU A 97 -17.50 -9.26 -13.20
N PRO A 98 -17.32 -10.12 -14.22
CA PRO A 98 -16.67 -11.42 -14.02
C PRO A 98 -15.22 -11.27 -13.52
N ALA A 99 -14.79 -12.11 -12.56
CA ALA A 99 -13.42 -12.12 -12.04
C ALA A 99 -12.36 -12.32 -13.14
N ASN A 100 -12.71 -13.07 -14.19
CA ASN A 100 -11.87 -13.37 -15.35
C ASN A 100 -12.19 -12.49 -16.56
N ALA A 101 -12.73 -11.29 -16.34
CA ALA A 101 -13.03 -10.36 -17.42
C ALA A 101 -11.78 -10.14 -18.28
N PRO A 102 -11.89 -10.22 -19.62
CA PRO A 102 -10.74 -10.10 -20.51
C PRO A 102 -10.22 -8.65 -20.48
N THR A 103 -9.01 -8.46 -20.01
CA THR A 103 -8.34 -7.14 -19.99
C THR A 103 -7.41 -6.99 -21.20
N ALA A 104 -7.32 -5.78 -21.76
CA ALA A 104 -6.53 -5.55 -22.95
C ALA A 104 -5.04 -5.77 -22.70
N LYS A 105 -4.49 -5.21 -21.62
CA LYS A 105 -3.07 -5.28 -21.26
C LYS A 105 -2.89 -5.19 -19.75
N SER A 106 -1.81 -5.75 -19.23
CA SER A 106 -1.40 -5.53 -17.84
C SER A 106 0.12 -5.41 -17.72
N ILE A 107 0.56 -4.61 -16.75
CA ILE A 107 1.96 -4.48 -16.34
C ILE A 107 2.04 -4.85 -14.86
N ILE A 108 2.99 -5.72 -14.51
CA ILE A 108 3.17 -6.22 -13.14
C ILE A 108 4.31 -5.46 -12.47
N PHE A 109 4.07 -5.00 -11.25
CA PHE A 109 5.04 -4.32 -10.42
C PHE A 109 5.24 -5.09 -9.12
N ASP A 110 6.45 -5.08 -8.63
CA ASP A 110 6.80 -5.57 -7.30
C ASP A 110 6.72 -4.47 -6.22
N SER A 111 6.56 -3.21 -6.63
CA SER A 111 6.46 -2.03 -5.77
C SER A 111 5.22 -1.21 -6.10
N SER A 112 4.37 -0.98 -5.10
CA SER A 112 3.21 -0.09 -5.25
C SER A 112 3.62 1.37 -5.53
N LEU A 113 4.79 1.80 -5.04
CA LEU A 113 5.32 3.13 -5.34
C LEU A 113 5.73 3.25 -6.80
N ALA A 114 6.46 2.26 -7.35
CA ALA A 114 6.83 2.23 -8.75
C ALA A 114 5.61 2.12 -9.67
N MET A 115 4.61 1.32 -9.26
CA MET A 115 3.34 1.20 -9.96
C MET A 115 2.61 2.54 -10.04
N MET A 116 2.55 3.28 -8.94
CA MET A 116 1.90 4.59 -8.90
C MET A 116 2.69 5.64 -9.69
N GLU A 117 4.01 5.58 -9.68
CA GLU A 117 4.82 6.46 -10.51
C GLU A 117 4.52 6.25 -12.02
N ALA A 118 4.38 5.00 -12.45
CA ALA A 118 3.94 4.68 -13.81
C ALA A 118 2.51 5.20 -14.09
N ALA A 119 1.61 5.11 -13.11
CA ALA A 119 0.25 5.66 -13.23
C ALA A 119 0.25 7.18 -13.37
N LEU A 120 1.10 7.89 -12.61
CA LEU A 120 1.29 9.35 -12.69
C LEU A 120 1.82 9.81 -14.06
N GLN A 121 2.55 8.94 -14.76
CA GLN A 121 3.01 9.17 -16.13
C GLN A 121 2.00 8.75 -17.20
N GLY A 122 0.79 8.36 -16.81
CA GLY A 122 -0.27 7.96 -17.73
C GLY A 122 -0.10 6.58 -18.37
N ALA A 123 0.78 5.72 -17.82
CA ALA A 123 1.04 4.39 -18.38
C ALA A 123 -0.16 3.43 -18.25
N GLY A 124 -1.14 3.76 -17.41
CA GLY A 124 -2.34 2.95 -17.19
C GLY A 124 -3.06 3.28 -15.89
N VAL A 125 -3.93 2.38 -15.49
CA VAL A 125 -4.79 2.49 -14.32
C VAL A 125 -4.30 1.56 -13.22
N ALA A 126 -4.00 2.11 -12.04
CA ALA A 126 -3.49 1.36 -10.90
C ALA A 126 -4.61 0.95 -9.94
N LEU A 127 -4.46 -0.20 -9.30
CA LEU A 127 -5.26 -0.62 -8.15
C LEU A 127 -4.38 -0.50 -6.89
N ALA A 128 -4.65 0.50 -6.06
CA ALA A 128 -3.80 0.84 -4.92
C ALA A 128 -4.60 1.49 -3.78
N PRO A 129 -4.06 1.52 -2.54
CA PRO A 129 -4.71 2.19 -1.43
C PRO A 129 -4.68 3.73 -1.61
N PRO A 130 -5.83 4.42 -1.70
CA PRO A 130 -5.88 5.88 -1.84
C PRO A 130 -5.17 6.62 -0.71
N LEU A 131 -5.23 6.09 0.51
CA LEU A 131 -4.59 6.67 1.69
C LEU A 131 -3.07 6.86 1.50
N MET A 132 -2.39 5.93 0.83
CA MET A 132 -0.95 6.04 0.54
C MET A 132 -0.61 7.18 -0.43
N PHE A 133 -1.59 7.66 -1.19
CA PHE A 133 -1.44 8.64 -2.25
C PHE A 133 -2.34 9.87 -2.04
N SER A 134 -2.71 10.12 -0.79
CA SER A 134 -3.58 11.22 -0.37
C SER A 134 -3.10 12.59 -0.87
N ARG A 135 -1.77 12.82 -0.88
CA ARG A 135 -1.18 14.05 -1.41
C ARG A 135 -1.42 14.21 -2.91
N GLN A 136 -1.23 13.16 -3.69
CA GLN A 136 -1.43 13.18 -5.15
C GLN A 136 -2.92 13.36 -5.48
N LEU A 137 -3.81 12.74 -4.70
CA LEU A 137 -5.26 12.96 -4.80
C LEU A 137 -5.62 14.40 -4.47
N ALA A 138 -5.10 14.94 -3.36
CA ALA A 138 -5.39 16.32 -2.93
C ALA A 138 -4.90 17.38 -3.94
N THR A 139 -3.81 17.11 -4.66
CA THR A 139 -3.29 18.00 -5.70
C THR A 139 -3.94 17.79 -7.07
N GLY A 140 -4.82 16.79 -7.23
CA GLY A 140 -5.41 16.41 -8.52
C GLY A 140 -4.41 15.78 -9.51
N ALA A 141 -3.24 15.35 -9.05
CA ALA A 141 -2.28 14.64 -9.90
C ALA A 141 -2.77 13.25 -10.30
N ILE A 142 -3.59 12.65 -9.46
CA ILE A 142 -4.37 11.44 -9.73
C ILE A 142 -5.81 11.64 -9.26
N GLU A 143 -6.70 10.83 -9.80
CA GLU A 143 -8.12 10.76 -9.42
C GLU A 143 -8.51 9.32 -9.08
N GLN A 144 -9.56 9.19 -8.28
CA GLN A 144 -10.26 7.94 -8.01
C GLN A 144 -11.60 7.97 -8.76
N PRO A 145 -11.68 7.42 -9.99
CA PRO A 145 -12.87 7.54 -10.83
C PRO A 145 -14.09 6.79 -10.29
N PHE A 146 -13.88 5.80 -9.42
CA PHE A 146 -14.96 5.00 -8.85
C PHE A 146 -14.89 4.99 -7.32
N ALA A 147 -16.05 5.14 -6.66
CA ALA A 147 -16.16 5.07 -5.20
C ALA A 147 -16.12 3.61 -4.66
N ILE A 148 -15.60 2.67 -5.44
CA ILE A 148 -15.54 1.26 -5.13
C ILE A 148 -14.15 0.94 -4.58
N GLY A 149 -14.13 0.28 -3.42
CA GLY A 149 -12.92 -0.21 -2.79
C GLY A 149 -13.07 -1.66 -2.36
N ILE A 150 -11.97 -2.41 -2.38
CA ILE A 150 -11.91 -3.77 -1.87
C ILE A 150 -10.91 -3.89 -0.73
N THR A 151 -11.17 -4.77 0.22
CA THR A 151 -10.27 -5.03 1.34
C THR A 151 -9.62 -6.38 1.18
N THR A 152 -8.35 -6.39 0.76
CA THR A 152 -7.54 -7.61 0.58
C THR A 152 -6.56 -7.84 1.74
N GLY A 153 -6.49 -6.89 2.68
CA GLY A 153 -5.62 -6.95 3.86
C GLY A 153 -5.42 -5.60 4.52
N SER A 154 -4.56 -5.58 5.55
CA SER A 154 -4.18 -4.38 6.28
C SER A 154 -2.65 -4.29 6.36
N TYR A 155 -2.11 -3.11 6.70
CA TYR A 155 -0.71 -2.97 7.07
C TYR A 155 -0.52 -3.22 8.56
N TRP A 156 0.52 -3.95 8.89
CA TRP A 156 0.86 -4.39 10.23
C TRP A 156 2.30 -4.04 10.56
N LEU A 157 2.54 -3.49 11.74
CA LEU A 157 3.87 -3.41 12.32
C LEU A 157 4.19 -4.78 12.93
N THR A 158 5.27 -5.39 12.49
CA THR A 158 5.64 -6.75 12.89
C THR A 158 7.04 -6.80 13.47
N ARG A 159 7.25 -7.63 14.49
CA ARG A 159 8.55 -7.95 15.07
C ARG A 159 8.64 -9.43 15.45
N LEU A 160 9.84 -9.93 15.66
CA LEU A 160 10.06 -11.27 16.19
C LEU A 160 9.62 -11.33 17.66
N GLN A 161 8.80 -12.32 18.03
CA GLN A 161 8.42 -12.56 19.42
C GLN A 161 9.61 -12.90 20.31
N SER A 162 10.63 -13.56 19.76
CA SER A 162 11.84 -13.95 20.47
C SER A 162 12.78 -12.78 20.77
N ARG A 163 12.61 -11.62 20.15
CA ARG A 163 13.47 -10.46 20.36
C ARG A 163 12.82 -9.50 21.37
N PRO A 164 13.48 -9.18 22.50
CA PRO A 164 12.92 -8.24 23.46
C PRO A 164 12.81 -6.84 22.87
N GLU A 165 11.74 -6.14 23.22
CA GLU A 165 11.53 -4.75 22.79
C GLU A 165 12.48 -3.81 23.56
N THR A 166 13.23 -2.98 22.84
CA THR A 166 14.08 -1.95 23.43
C THR A 166 13.30 -0.64 23.61
N ALA A 167 13.84 0.28 24.41
CA ALA A 167 13.23 1.62 24.57
C ALA A 167 13.12 2.38 23.24
N ALA A 168 14.10 2.25 22.35
CA ALA A 168 14.06 2.86 21.02
C ALA A 168 12.95 2.23 20.14
N MET A 169 12.80 0.91 20.21
CA MET A 169 11.73 0.20 19.51
C MET A 169 10.34 0.64 20.00
N ALA A 170 10.15 0.73 21.33
CA ALA A 170 8.91 1.19 21.91
C ALA A 170 8.57 2.62 21.47
N ALA A 171 9.53 3.55 21.52
CA ALA A 171 9.34 4.93 21.09
C ALA A 171 8.94 5.03 19.61
N PHE A 172 9.57 4.24 18.73
CA PHE A 172 9.20 4.20 17.32
C PHE A 172 7.79 3.61 17.10
N LYS A 173 7.46 2.52 17.78
CA LYS A 173 6.14 1.89 17.71
C LYS A 173 5.04 2.86 18.12
N ASP A 174 5.19 3.50 19.29
CA ASP A 174 4.19 4.40 19.86
C ASP A 174 3.98 5.62 18.93
N TRP A 175 5.08 6.20 18.42
CA TRP A 175 5.00 7.28 17.43
C TRP A 175 4.29 6.84 16.14
N LEU A 176 4.60 5.63 15.63
CA LEU A 176 4.01 5.13 14.39
C LEU A 176 2.51 4.84 14.53
N LEU A 177 2.08 4.29 15.68
CA LEU A 177 0.66 4.05 15.96
C LEU A 177 -0.11 5.37 16.05
N GLN A 178 0.41 6.35 16.77
CA GLN A 178 -0.18 7.69 16.83
C GLN A 178 -0.26 8.35 15.44
N ALA A 179 0.78 8.20 14.62
CA ALA A 179 0.78 8.73 13.27
C ALA A 179 -0.24 8.05 12.36
N ALA A 180 -0.51 6.76 12.57
CA ALA A 180 -1.50 5.99 11.81
C ALA A 180 -2.95 6.33 12.20
N GLU A 181 -3.22 6.74 13.44
CA GLU A 181 -4.56 7.17 13.90
C GLU A 181 -4.96 8.56 13.38
N MET A 182 -3.99 9.36 12.93
CA MET A 182 -4.22 10.74 12.48
C MET A 182 -4.44 10.86 10.96
N ASP A 183 -4.29 9.81 10.21
CA ASP A 183 -4.51 9.72 8.76
C ASP A 183 -5.82 9.04 8.45
#